data_87f7bdc6a3e9d7b295afdb13f8231d3a
#
_entry.id   87f7bdc6a3e9d7b295afdb13f8231d3a
#
_cell.length_a   1.000
_cell.length_b   1.000
_cell.length_c   1.000
_cell.angle_alpha   90.00
_cell.angle_beta   90.00
_cell.angle_gamma   90.00
#
_symmetry.space_group_name_H-M   'P 1'
#
loop_
_entity.id
_entity.type
_entity.pdbx_description
1 polymer ?
#
loop_
_entity_poly.entity_id
_entity_poly.type
_entity_poly.pdbx_seq_one_letter_code
_entity_poly.pdbx_strand_id
1 'polypeptide(L)'
;MKDRLFRDILPRVSKPIRYTGNELNVIKKNWESSRVKMVFAFPDVYEVGMSHIGGRILYGLINETTDHLLERSFAPWPDMEKLMREEGIPLYALESYRPLADFEVVGFSLQYELSATNILNMLDLAGIPVFSRERTDEDPLVLAGGPVAFNPEPFCDFFDVFMIGDGEEALPELLDEVERVRKLPRQEKLRQLAKVEGIYVPSLYKVAYDDDGSLASMEPLYPDVPRRVRKRIVANLDEAYYPDNPILPYMTVVHDRAVLEVMRGCQRGCRFCHAGMVYRPVREKSVETLQRQARAQLENTGYEEVSLASLSTLDYTGVDQLVKGLIEEHGSKGVGVALPSLRVDAFSIDLANEVQKVRKTTLTLAPEAGTQRLRDVINKNVTQEQLYDAVKAAFQSGWRAVKLYFMIGLPTETQEDLDGILQLLEEVKRIGNQYSRRSVEIRASMACFVPKAHTPFQWQPQNSIEELQEKISYMTRFRRKGI
;
A
#
# COMPACT_ATOMS: atom_id res chain seq x y z
N MET A 1 3.83 -30.72 -10.00
CA MET A 1 4.66 -29.49 -9.96
C MET A 1 5.41 -29.37 -8.64
N LYS A 2 4.76 -29.51 -7.47
CA LYS A 2 5.35 -29.34 -6.13
C LYS A 2 6.68 -30.12 -5.94
N ASP A 3 6.71 -31.42 -6.20
CA ASP A 3 7.90 -32.26 -5.97
C ASP A 3 9.10 -31.80 -6.82
N ARG A 4 8.86 -31.43 -8.10
CA ARG A 4 9.90 -30.89 -8.98
C ARG A 4 10.41 -29.54 -8.46
N LEU A 5 9.49 -28.66 -7.99
CA LEU A 5 9.84 -27.37 -7.43
C LEU A 5 10.80 -27.53 -6.24
N PHE A 6 10.43 -28.36 -5.25
CA PHE A 6 11.22 -28.52 -4.02
C PHE A 6 12.55 -29.26 -4.25
N ARG A 7 12.56 -30.23 -5.14
CA ARG A 7 13.77 -31.05 -5.37
C ARG A 7 14.76 -30.37 -6.33
N ASP A 8 14.25 -29.75 -7.40
CA ASP A 8 15.11 -29.42 -8.56
C ASP A 8 15.29 -27.89 -8.73
N ILE A 9 14.39 -27.05 -8.20
CA ILE A 9 14.35 -25.60 -8.45
C ILE A 9 14.76 -24.81 -7.21
N LEU A 10 14.06 -24.98 -6.09
CA LEU A 10 14.28 -24.19 -4.89
C LEU A 10 15.71 -24.28 -4.32
N PRO A 11 16.43 -25.40 -4.42
CA PRO A 11 17.83 -25.45 -4.00
C PRO A 11 18.78 -24.56 -4.82
N ARG A 12 18.33 -24.07 -5.99
CA ARG A 12 19.13 -23.25 -6.93
C ARG A 12 18.89 -21.76 -6.78
N VAL A 13 17.93 -21.32 -5.93
CA VAL A 13 17.61 -19.91 -5.70
C VAL A 13 18.20 -19.39 -4.40
N SER A 14 18.46 -18.08 -4.34
CA SER A 14 19.10 -17.43 -3.19
C SER A 14 18.26 -17.46 -1.91
N LYS A 15 16.93 -17.43 -2.03
CA LYS A 15 15.98 -17.45 -0.90
C LYS A 15 14.79 -18.38 -1.18
N PRO A 16 14.95 -19.70 -1.03
CA PRO A 16 13.88 -20.68 -1.28
C PRO A 16 12.60 -20.41 -0.51
N ILE A 17 12.72 -19.89 0.71
CA ILE A 17 11.61 -19.66 1.64
C ILE A 17 10.52 -18.72 1.08
N ARG A 18 10.84 -17.86 0.13
CA ARG A 18 9.87 -17.00 -0.58
C ARG A 18 8.80 -17.78 -1.33
N TYR A 19 9.10 -19.05 -1.67
CA TYR A 19 8.37 -19.85 -2.66
C TYR A 19 7.78 -21.12 -2.06
N THR A 20 7.96 -21.36 -0.76
CA THR A 20 7.58 -22.62 -0.11
C THR A 20 6.17 -22.66 0.41
N GLY A 21 5.56 -21.49 0.72
CA GLY A 21 4.25 -21.47 1.39
C GLY A 21 4.23 -22.23 2.73
N ASN A 22 3.07 -22.71 3.13
CA ASN A 22 2.82 -23.47 4.37
C ASN A 22 3.23 -22.74 5.67
N GLU A 23 3.20 -21.41 5.66
CA GLU A 23 3.46 -20.59 6.83
C GLU A 23 2.47 -20.92 7.96
N LEU A 24 2.77 -20.49 9.18
CA LEU A 24 1.81 -20.59 10.28
C LEU A 24 0.55 -19.77 9.98
N ASN A 25 -0.58 -20.25 10.41
CA ASN A 25 -1.88 -19.62 10.22
C ASN A 25 -2.38 -19.55 8.75
N VAL A 26 -1.74 -20.29 7.84
CA VAL A 26 -2.27 -20.45 6.48
C VAL A 26 -3.58 -21.22 6.50
N ILE A 27 -4.60 -20.69 5.85
CA ILE A 27 -5.91 -21.33 5.74
C ILE A 27 -5.88 -22.28 4.54
N LYS A 28 -6.19 -23.55 4.79
CA LYS A 28 -6.25 -24.56 3.73
C LYS A 28 -7.69 -24.95 3.46
N LYS A 29 -8.20 -24.52 2.31
CA LYS A 29 -9.51 -24.93 1.82
C LYS A 29 -9.38 -26.05 0.79
N ASN A 30 -10.44 -26.84 0.66
CA ASN A 30 -10.48 -27.85 -0.38
C ASN A 30 -10.78 -27.19 -1.74
N TRP A 31 -9.89 -27.39 -2.70
CA TRP A 31 -10.02 -26.85 -4.04
C TRP A 31 -11.32 -27.22 -4.73
N GLU A 32 -11.69 -28.52 -4.68
CA GLU A 32 -12.85 -29.04 -5.41
C GLU A 32 -14.19 -28.55 -4.85
N SER A 33 -14.27 -28.30 -3.54
CA SER A 33 -15.49 -27.82 -2.90
C SER A 33 -15.61 -26.31 -2.85
N SER A 34 -14.55 -25.56 -3.19
CA SER A 34 -14.60 -24.10 -3.20
C SER A 34 -15.40 -23.58 -4.40
N ARG A 35 -16.26 -22.57 -4.15
CA ARG A 35 -17.19 -22.02 -5.14
C ARG A 35 -16.45 -21.30 -6.26
N VAL A 36 -15.62 -20.31 -5.95
CA VAL A 36 -14.73 -19.61 -6.89
C VAL A 36 -13.31 -19.70 -6.39
N LYS A 37 -12.34 -19.92 -7.28
CA LYS A 37 -10.92 -19.98 -6.98
C LYS A 37 -10.28 -18.69 -7.45
N MET A 38 -9.76 -17.90 -6.52
CA MET A 38 -9.04 -16.66 -6.78
C MET A 38 -7.61 -16.76 -6.28
N VAL A 39 -6.69 -16.17 -7.00
CA VAL A 39 -5.32 -15.90 -6.50
C VAL A 39 -5.11 -14.40 -6.36
N PHE A 40 -4.64 -13.98 -5.19
CA PHE A 40 -4.16 -12.62 -4.94
C PHE A 40 -2.69 -12.56 -5.32
N ALA A 41 -2.41 -11.95 -6.47
CA ALA A 41 -1.09 -11.79 -7.04
C ALA A 41 -0.55 -10.39 -6.66
N PHE A 42 0.47 -10.34 -5.80
CA PHE A 42 1.07 -9.08 -5.40
C PHE A 42 2.32 -8.80 -6.27
N PRO A 43 2.37 -7.62 -6.95
CA PRO A 43 3.40 -7.37 -7.98
C PRO A 43 4.73 -6.87 -7.39
N ASP A 44 5.16 -7.48 -6.30
CA ASP A 44 6.45 -7.29 -5.66
C ASP A 44 6.86 -8.60 -4.96
N VAL A 45 8.09 -8.64 -4.43
CA VAL A 45 8.61 -9.82 -3.76
C VAL A 45 7.84 -10.18 -2.49
N TYR A 46 7.98 -11.42 -2.05
CA TYR A 46 7.31 -11.99 -0.89
C TYR A 46 7.40 -11.08 0.37
N GLU A 47 8.58 -10.53 0.68
CA GLU A 47 8.79 -9.70 1.89
C GLU A 47 7.94 -8.43 1.88
N VAL A 48 7.73 -7.83 0.72
CA VAL A 48 6.88 -6.64 0.56
C VAL A 48 5.41 -7.03 0.56
N GLY A 49 5.05 -8.06 -0.21
CA GLY A 49 3.67 -8.51 -0.32
C GLY A 49 3.09 -9.05 1.00
N MET A 50 3.89 -9.81 1.76
CA MET A 50 3.48 -10.29 3.10
C MET A 50 3.36 -9.17 4.14
N SER A 51 3.92 -8.01 3.87
CA SER A 51 3.77 -6.81 4.71
C SER A 51 2.55 -5.97 4.36
N HIS A 52 1.83 -6.29 3.27
CA HIS A 52 0.69 -5.53 2.79
C HIS A 52 -0.59 -5.90 3.56
N ILE A 53 -1.12 -4.93 4.33
CA ILE A 53 -2.28 -5.13 5.21
C ILE A 53 -3.52 -5.54 4.41
N GLY A 54 -3.80 -4.84 3.29
CA GLY A 54 -4.97 -5.12 2.45
C GLY A 54 -4.99 -6.56 1.94
N GLY A 55 -3.83 -7.12 1.56
CA GLY A 55 -3.73 -8.53 1.16
C GLY A 55 -4.06 -9.49 2.31
N ARG A 56 -3.60 -9.19 3.54
CA ARG A 56 -3.94 -9.99 4.73
C ARG A 56 -5.43 -9.95 5.06
N ILE A 57 -6.05 -8.76 4.96
CA ILE A 57 -7.49 -8.56 5.17
C ILE A 57 -8.29 -9.39 4.14
N LEU A 58 -8.02 -9.21 2.85
CA LEU A 58 -8.74 -9.90 1.79
C LEU A 58 -8.55 -11.42 1.83
N TYR A 59 -7.32 -11.87 2.14
CA TYR A 59 -7.02 -13.29 2.30
C TYR A 59 -7.86 -13.94 3.41
N GLY A 60 -7.85 -13.36 4.60
CA GLY A 60 -8.63 -13.86 5.73
C GLY A 60 -10.12 -13.73 5.45
N LEU A 61 -10.61 -12.58 5.01
CA LEU A 61 -12.01 -12.35 4.68
C LEU A 61 -12.57 -13.45 3.77
N ILE A 62 -11.96 -13.67 2.61
CA ILE A 62 -12.48 -14.65 1.65
C ILE A 62 -12.40 -16.08 2.20
N ASN A 63 -11.29 -16.41 2.88
CA ASN A 63 -11.10 -17.77 3.34
C ASN A 63 -11.87 -18.13 4.62
N GLU A 64 -12.12 -17.16 5.53
CA GLU A 64 -12.80 -17.42 6.79
C GLU A 64 -14.31 -17.19 6.72
N THR A 65 -14.77 -16.23 5.87
CA THR A 65 -16.17 -15.79 5.90
C THR A 65 -17.00 -16.22 4.70
N THR A 66 -16.39 -16.82 3.66
CA THR A 66 -17.07 -17.25 2.43
C THR A 66 -16.71 -18.68 2.06
N ASP A 67 -17.44 -19.27 1.09
CA ASP A 67 -17.12 -20.57 0.50
C ASP A 67 -16.15 -20.44 -0.71
N HIS A 68 -15.71 -19.24 -1.04
CA HIS A 68 -14.67 -19.02 -2.05
C HIS A 68 -13.28 -19.35 -1.51
N LEU A 69 -12.33 -19.56 -2.41
CA LEU A 69 -10.92 -19.78 -2.10
C LEU A 69 -10.10 -18.58 -2.55
N LEU A 70 -9.22 -18.08 -1.72
CA LEU A 70 -8.20 -17.11 -2.10
C LEU A 70 -6.82 -17.63 -1.69
N GLU A 71 -5.93 -17.81 -2.67
CA GLU A 71 -4.53 -18.14 -2.49
C GLU A 71 -3.63 -16.95 -2.82
N ARG A 72 -2.32 -17.05 -2.53
CA ARG A 72 -1.37 -15.94 -2.70
C ARG A 72 -0.30 -16.28 -3.72
N SER A 73 0.11 -15.27 -4.48
CA SER A 73 1.29 -15.32 -5.34
C SER A 73 2.04 -13.99 -5.30
N PHE A 74 3.36 -14.02 -5.48
CA PHE A 74 4.23 -12.86 -5.44
C PHE A 74 5.14 -12.83 -6.67
N ALA A 75 5.60 -11.62 -7.05
CA ALA A 75 6.59 -11.50 -8.12
C ALA A 75 7.87 -12.26 -7.74
N PRO A 76 8.40 -13.12 -8.62
CA PRO A 76 9.64 -13.84 -8.34
C PRO A 76 10.85 -12.91 -8.38
N TRP A 77 11.86 -13.22 -7.58
CA TRP A 77 13.17 -12.56 -7.70
C TRP A 77 13.86 -13.02 -9.01
N PRO A 78 14.77 -12.23 -9.58
CA PRO A 78 15.37 -12.55 -10.89
C PRO A 78 15.99 -13.93 -11.04
N ASP A 79 16.57 -14.51 -9.98
CA ASP A 79 17.12 -15.86 -10.02
C ASP A 79 16.05 -16.94 -10.17
N MET A 80 14.92 -16.77 -9.47
CA MET A 80 13.77 -17.68 -9.60
C MET A 80 13.07 -17.49 -10.94
N GLU A 81 12.87 -16.24 -11.38
CA GLU A 81 12.28 -15.95 -12.68
C GLU A 81 13.06 -16.62 -13.82
N LYS A 82 14.39 -16.47 -13.80
CA LYS A 82 15.27 -17.11 -14.77
C LYS A 82 15.04 -18.61 -14.83
N LEU A 83 14.99 -19.27 -13.67
CA LEU A 83 14.76 -20.71 -13.59
C LEU A 83 13.36 -21.12 -14.07
N MET A 84 12.34 -20.32 -13.73
CA MET A 84 10.98 -20.56 -14.21
C MET A 84 10.93 -20.56 -15.74
N ARG A 85 11.59 -19.59 -16.39
CA ARG A 85 11.66 -19.52 -17.85
C ARG A 85 12.46 -20.67 -18.48
N GLU A 86 13.63 -20.98 -17.92
CA GLU A 86 14.51 -22.05 -18.42
C GLU A 86 13.90 -23.44 -18.27
N GLU A 87 13.19 -23.69 -17.18
CA GLU A 87 12.62 -24.99 -16.83
C GLU A 87 11.14 -25.14 -17.23
N GLY A 88 10.52 -24.10 -17.80
CA GLY A 88 9.11 -24.09 -18.21
C GLY A 88 8.15 -24.25 -17.01
N ILE A 89 8.46 -23.61 -15.89
CA ILE A 89 7.61 -23.62 -14.69
C ILE A 89 6.77 -22.35 -14.70
N PRO A 90 5.42 -22.44 -14.77
CA PRO A 90 4.57 -21.27 -14.71
C PRO A 90 4.57 -20.65 -13.31
N LEU A 91 4.23 -19.36 -13.22
CA LEU A 91 3.98 -18.70 -11.93
C LEU A 91 2.80 -19.39 -11.23
N TYR A 92 2.93 -19.59 -9.91
CA TYR A 92 2.02 -20.43 -9.13
C TYR A 92 1.62 -19.79 -7.80
N ALA A 93 0.52 -20.27 -7.24
CA ALA A 93 0.05 -19.91 -5.92
C ALA A 93 0.77 -20.70 -4.82
N LEU A 94 1.03 -20.06 -3.67
CA LEU A 94 1.86 -20.63 -2.59
C LEU A 94 1.17 -21.76 -1.82
N GLU A 95 -0.17 -21.74 -1.71
CA GLU A 95 -0.93 -22.73 -0.93
C GLU A 95 -1.04 -24.08 -1.65
N SER A 96 -1.49 -24.04 -2.92
CA SER A 96 -1.75 -25.27 -3.70
C SER A 96 -0.61 -25.65 -4.66
N TYR A 97 0.30 -24.72 -4.95
CA TYR A 97 1.32 -24.82 -6.02
C TYR A 97 0.71 -24.97 -7.42
N ARG A 98 -0.56 -24.53 -7.62
CA ARG A 98 -1.22 -24.52 -8.92
C ARG A 98 -0.76 -23.32 -9.74
N PRO A 99 -0.62 -23.46 -11.06
CA PRO A 99 -0.44 -22.31 -11.96
C PRO A 99 -1.53 -21.25 -11.77
N LEU A 100 -1.20 -19.96 -11.93
CA LEU A 100 -2.20 -18.91 -11.85
C LEU A 100 -3.30 -19.05 -12.91
N ALA A 101 -2.97 -19.61 -14.07
CA ALA A 101 -3.94 -19.88 -15.14
C ALA A 101 -5.04 -20.91 -14.77
N ASP A 102 -4.84 -21.73 -13.72
CA ASP A 102 -5.85 -22.68 -13.24
C ASP A 102 -6.96 -22.00 -12.40
N PHE A 103 -6.77 -20.74 -12.00
CA PHE A 103 -7.74 -19.99 -11.20
C PHE A 103 -8.79 -19.31 -12.07
N GLU A 104 -9.97 -19.03 -11.50
CA GLU A 104 -11.05 -18.31 -12.20
C GLU A 104 -10.80 -16.79 -12.18
N VAL A 105 -10.11 -16.29 -11.12
CA VAL A 105 -9.78 -14.87 -10.95
C VAL A 105 -8.34 -14.71 -10.51
N VAL A 106 -7.60 -13.86 -11.22
CA VAL A 106 -6.26 -13.41 -10.82
C VAL A 106 -6.36 -11.94 -10.45
N GLY A 107 -6.27 -11.64 -9.16
CA GLY A 107 -6.42 -10.27 -8.64
C GLY A 107 -5.10 -9.64 -8.27
N PHE A 108 -4.80 -8.47 -8.82
CA PHE A 108 -3.61 -7.68 -8.50
C PHE A 108 -3.94 -6.47 -7.64
N SER A 109 -3.02 -6.13 -6.73
CA SER A 109 -3.09 -4.87 -5.99
C SER A 109 -2.17 -3.83 -6.62
N LEU A 110 -2.76 -2.81 -7.25
CA LEU A 110 -2.06 -1.66 -7.84
C LEU A 110 -1.77 -0.62 -6.76
N GLN A 111 -0.60 -0.73 -6.10
CA GLN A 111 -0.20 0.18 -5.03
C GLN A 111 0.42 1.49 -5.56
N TYR A 112 1.16 1.40 -6.65
CA TYR A 112 1.76 2.52 -7.36
C TYR A 112 2.08 2.14 -8.82
N GLU A 113 2.25 3.13 -9.68
CA GLU A 113 2.30 2.93 -11.13
C GLU A 113 3.52 2.12 -11.60
N LEU A 114 4.65 2.18 -10.89
CA LEU A 114 5.85 1.42 -11.24
C LEU A 114 5.69 -0.10 -11.10
N SER A 115 4.65 -0.57 -10.42
CA SER A 115 4.36 -2.01 -10.36
C SER A 115 3.80 -2.58 -11.67
N ALA A 116 3.45 -1.75 -12.64
CA ALA A 116 2.86 -2.18 -13.92
C ALA A 116 3.70 -3.22 -14.65
N THR A 117 5.01 -2.98 -14.79
CA THR A 117 5.92 -3.90 -15.49
C THR A 117 6.02 -5.26 -14.80
N ASN A 118 5.98 -5.29 -13.45
CA ASN A 118 5.96 -6.54 -12.70
C ASN A 118 4.65 -7.32 -12.94
N ILE A 119 3.52 -6.62 -13.06
CA ILE A 119 2.23 -7.27 -13.35
C ILE A 119 2.27 -7.94 -14.73
N LEU A 120 2.75 -7.21 -15.75
CA LEU A 120 2.88 -7.77 -17.09
C LEU A 120 3.81 -8.99 -17.11
N ASN A 121 4.93 -8.91 -16.40
CA ASN A 121 5.86 -10.03 -16.24
C ASN A 121 5.22 -11.23 -15.51
N MET A 122 4.40 -10.97 -14.48
CA MET A 122 3.70 -12.05 -13.76
C MET A 122 2.63 -12.72 -14.62
N LEU A 123 1.91 -11.98 -15.46
CA LEU A 123 0.96 -12.55 -16.43
C LEU A 123 1.68 -13.41 -17.46
N ASP A 124 2.78 -12.92 -18.02
CA ASP A 124 3.62 -13.66 -18.97
C ASP A 124 4.18 -14.96 -18.36
N LEU A 125 4.73 -14.89 -17.15
CA LEU A 125 5.21 -16.07 -16.40
C LEU A 125 4.10 -17.06 -16.05
N ALA A 126 2.87 -16.58 -15.91
CA ALA A 126 1.70 -17.43 -15.64
C ALA A 126 1.12 -18.07 -16.91
N GLY A 127 1.60 -17.66 -18.10
CA GLY A 127 1.03 -18.10 -19.38
C GLY A 127 -0.36 -17.52 -19.66
N ILE A 128 -0.71 -16.40 -19.02
CA ILE A 128 -1.98 -15.70 -19.23
C ILE A 128 -1.75 -14.59 -20.25
N PRO A 129 -2.60 -14.47 -21.30
CA PRO A 129 -2.44 -13.42 -22.30
C PRO A 129 -2.37 -12.04 -21.64
N VAL A 130 -1.31 -11.26 -21.96
CA VAL A 130 -1.05 -9.97 -21.33
C VAL A 130 -2.15 -8.96 -21.64
N PHE A 131 -2.57 -8.90 -22.91
CA PHE A 131 -3.67 -8.02 -23.32
C PHE A 131 -5.04 -8.64 -23.04
N SER A 132 -5.93 -7.89 -22.40
CA SER A 132 -7.28 -8.34 -22.07
C SER A 132 -8.10 -8.79 -23.30
N ARG A 133 -7.88 -8.12 -24.45
CA ARG A 133 -8.53 -8.45 -25.72
C ARG A 133 -8.13 -9.82 -26.33
N GLU A 134 -7.03 -10.39 -25.88
CA GLU A 134 -6.53 -11.69 -26.35
C GLU A 134 -7.04 -12.86 -25.49
N ARG A 135 -7.65 -12.56 -24.33
CA ARG A 135 -8.21 -13.55 -23.42
C ARG A 135 -9.52 -14.12 -23.92
N THR A 136 -9.67 -15.42 -23.76
CA THR A 136 -10.83 -16.23 -24.14
C THR A 136 -11.69 -16.60 -22.95
N ASP A 137 -12.72 -17.41 -23.13
CA ASP A 137 -13.54 -17.98 -22.05
C ASP A 137 -12.76 -18.96 -21.15
N GLU A 138 -11.65 -19.51 -21.65
CA GLU A 138 -10.77 -20.45 -20.94
C GLU A 138 -9.80 -19.72 -19.99
N ASP A 139 -9.52 -18.44 -20.24
CA ASP A 139 -8.56 -17.67 -19.46
C ASP A 139 -9.20 -17.08 -18.18
N PRO A 140 -8.44 -16.92 -17.09
CA PRO A 140 -8.95 -16.27 -15.90
C PRO A 140 -9.38 -14.82 -16.14
N LEU A 141 -10.25 -14.31 -15.27
CA LEU A 141 -10.52 -12.88 -15.18
C LEU A 141 -9.33 -12.21 -14.45
N VAL A 142 -8.76 -11.19 -15.06
CA VAL A 142 -7.69 -10.41 -14.46
C VAL A 142 -8.27 -9.14 -13.85
N LEU A 143 -8.21 -9.07 -12.51
CA LEU A 143 -8.78 -8.02 -11.67
C LEU A 143 -7.67 -7.11 -11.12
N ALA A 144 -7.88 -5.79 -11.16
CA ALA A 144 -7.07 -4.83 -10.44
C ALA A 144 -7.85 -4.15 -9.31
N GLY A 145 -7.20 -4.00 -8.16
CA GLY A 145 -7.68 -3.16 -7.05
C GLY A 145 -6.55 -2.30 -6.50
N GLY A 146 -6.83 -1.54 -5.44
CA GLY A 146 -5.85 -0.67 -4.80
C GLY A 146 -5.91 0.79 -5.26
N PRO A 147 -5.04 1.67 -4.69
CA PRO A 147 -5.17 3.13 -4.91
C PRO A 147 -4.98 3.58 -6.36
N VAL A 148 -4.13 2.92 -7.13
CA VAL A 148 -3.90 3.29 -8.55
C VAL A 148 -5.08 2.88 -9.44
N ALA A 149 -5.90 1.90 -9.02
CA ALA A 149 -7.10 1.52 -9.75
C ALA A 149 -8.12 2.68 -9.90
N PHE A 150 -7.99 3.75 -9.12
CA PHE A 150 -8.77 4.98 -9.31
C PHE A 150 -8.43 5.75 -10.60
N ASN A 151 -7.28 5.46 -11.22
CA ASN A 151 -6.90 5.94 -12.53
C ASN A 151 -6.67 4.73 -13.46
N PRO A 152 -7.71 4.02 -13.90
CA PRO A 152 -7.61 2.73 -14.56
C PRO A 152 -7.13 2.84 -16.02
N GLU A 153 -7.40 3.94 -16.71
CA GLU A 153 -7.19 4.08 -18.15
C GLU A 153 -5.77 3.76 -18.64
N PRO A 154 -4.68 4.15 -17.95
CA PRO A 154 -3.33 3.75 -18.36
C PRO A 154 -3.08 2.24 -18.38
N PHE A 155 -3.96 1.46 -17.73
CA PHE A 155 -3.85 0.02 -17.56
C PHE A 155 -5.00 -0.77 -18.22
N CYS A 156 -5.94 -0.09 -18.89
CA CYS A 156 -7.18 -0.68 -19.38
C CYS A 156 -6.97 -1.84 -20.38
N ASP A 157 -5.86 -1.83 -21.13
CA ASP A 157 -5.51 -2.90 -22.07
C ASP A 157 -5.11 -4.21 -21.40
N PHE A 158 -4.74 -4.18 -20.12
CA PHE A 158 -4.15 -5.33 -19.41
C PHE A 158 -5.11 -5.98 -18.41
N PHE A 159 -6.17 -5.29 -18.00
CA PHE A 159 -7.12 -5.78 -17.01
C PHE A 159 -8.53 -5.93 -17.60
N ASP A 160 -9.20 -6.98 -17.17
CA ASP A 160 -10.61 -7.18 -17.52
C ASP A 160 -11.51 -6.33 -16.63
N VAL A 161 -11.14 -6.18 -15.37
CA VAL A 161 -11.97 -5.59 -14.31
C VAL A 161 -11.11 -4.75 -13.36
N PHE A 162 -11.62 -3.58 -12.99
CA PHE A 162 -11.07 -2.77 -11.89
C PHE A 162 -12.08 -2.67 -10.75
N MET A 163 -11.61 -2.87 -9.52
CA MET A 163 -12.37 -2.63 -8.30
C MET A 163 -11.97 -1.29 -7.71
N ILE A 164 -12.90 -0.35 -7.67
CA ILE A 164 -12.69 1.03 -7.23
C ILE A 164 -13.22 1.20 -5.81
N GLY A 165 -12.33 1.35 -4.85
CA GLY A 165 -12.67 1.57 -3.43
C GLY A 165 -12.25 0.43 -2.51
N ASP A 166 -13.00 0.28 -1.41
CA ASP A 166 -12.75 -0.72 -0.37
C ASP A 166 -13.20 -2.12 -0.84
N GLY A 167 -12.38 -3.13 -0.57
CA GLY A 167 -12.59 -4.48 -1.08
C GLY A 167 -13.38 -5.41 -0.15
N GLU A 168 -13.60 -5.04 1.11
CA GLU A 168 -14.15 -5.93 2.12
C GLU A 168 -15.58 -6.39 1.82
N GLU A 169 -16.38 -5.53 1.19
CA GLU A 169 -17.73 -5.89 0.75
C GLU A 169 -17.76 -6.21 -0.76
N ALA A 170 -17.01 -5.42 -1.56
CA ALA A 170 -17.04 -5.53 -3.01
C ALA A 170 -16.43 -6.83 -3.53
N LEU A 171 -15.38 -7.38 -2.89
CA LEU A 171 -14.75 -8.60 -3.38
C LEU A 171 -15.62 -9.85 -3.17
N PRO A 172 -16.23 -10.10 -2.01
CA PRO A 172 -17.21 -11.19 -1.87
C PRO A 172 -18.36 -11.10 -2.86
N GLU A 173 -18.96 -9.91 -3.02
CA GLU A 173 -20.05 -9.68 -4.00
C GLU A 173 -19.61 -9.96 -5.43
N LEU A 174 -18.40 -9.54 -5.80
CA LEU A 174 -17.85 -9.81 -7.12
C LEU A 174 -17.64 -11.31 -7.36
N LEU A 175 -17.12 -12.04 -6.36
CA LEU A 175 -16.90 -13.48 -6.47
C LEU A 175 -18.22 -14.26 -6.54
N ASP A 176 -19.25 -13.87 -5.78
CA ASP A 176 -20.61 -14.42 -5.92
C ASP A 176 -21.17 -14.19 -7.32
N GLU A 177 -20.93 -13.00 -7.89
CA GLU A 177 -21.37 -12.72 -9.25
C GLU A 177 -20.57 -13.53 -10.29
N VAL A 178 -19.24 -13.70 -10.11
CA VAL A 178 -18.40 -14.57 -10.97
C VAL A 178 -18.96 -15.99 -11.00
N GLU A 179 -19.34 -16.54 -9.84
CA GLU A 179 -19.97 -17.86 -9.77
C GLU A 179 -21.29 -17.90 -10.53
N ARG A 180 -22.15 -16.91 -10.29
CA ARG A 180 -23.48 -16.84 -10.92
C ARG A 180 -23.41 -16.83 -12.46
N VAL A 181 -22.39 -16.13 -13.00
CA VAL A 181 -22.23 -15.93 -14.45
C VAL A 181 -21.22 -16.89 -15.08
N ARG A 182 -20.69 -17.85 -14.34
CA ARG A 182 -19.61 -18.77 -14.76
C ARG A 182 -19.82 -19.39 -16.15
N LYS A 183 -21.05 -19.73 -16.51
CA LYS A 183 -21.41 -20.40 -17.76
C LYS A 183 -21.69 -19.46 -18.94
N LEU A 184 -21.67 -18.15 -18.69
CA LEU A 184 -21.90 -17.18 -19.75
C LEU A 184 -20.62 -16.97 -20.57
N PRO A 185 -20.73 -16.57 -21.86
CA PRO A 185 -19.58 -16.11 -22.64
C PRO A 185 -18.90 -14.91 -21.98
N ARG A 186 -17.57 -14.75 -22.15
CA ARG A 186 -16.75 -13.73 -21.48
C ARG A 186 -17.32 -12.31 -21.57
N GLN A 187 -17.77 -11.90 -22.74
CA GLN A 187 -18.39 -10.58 -22.95
C GLN A 187 -19.62 -10.37 -22.07
N GLU A 188 -20.48 -11.37 -21.96
CA GLU A 188 -21.68 -11.28 -21.13
C GLU A 188 -21.32 -11.38 -19.63
N LYS A 189 -20.33 -12.21 -19.25
CA LYS A 189 -19.77 -12.22 -17.88
C LYS A 189 -19.35 -10.80 -17.50
N LEU A 190 -18.49 -10.15 -18.28
CA LEU A 190 -17.99 -8.80 -18.02
C LEU A 190 -19.12 -7.78 -17.88
N ARG A 191 -20.15 -7.88 -18.71
CA ARG A 191 -21.33 -7.00 -18.64
C ARG A 191 -22.12 -7.17 -17.34
N GLN A 192 -22.26 -8.40 -16.83
CA GLN A 192 -22.93 -8.65 -15.55
C GLN A 192 -22.07 -8.16 -14.38
N LEU A 193 -20.76 -8.42 -14.40
CA LEU A 193 -19.82 -7.95 -13.37
C LEU A 193 -19.81 -6.42 -13.22
N ALA A 194 -19.99 -5.68 -14.32
CA ALA A 194 -20.04 -4.21 -14.30
C ALA A 194 -21.24 -3.64 -13.50
N LYS A 195 -22.22 -4.48 -13.11
CA LYS A 195 -23.37 -4.08 -12.29
C LYS A 195 -23.06 -4.09 -10.78
N VAL A 196 -21.98 -4.75 -10.37
CA VAL A 196 -21.52 -4.72 -8.98
C VAL A 196 -20.98 -3.32 -8.67
N GLU A 197 -21.39 -2.73 -7.56
CA GLU A 197 -20.97 -1.38 -7.19
C GLU A 197 -19.44 -1.33 -6.96
N GLY A 198 -18.80 -0.34 -7.55
CA GLY A 198 -17.33 -0.19 -7.49
C GLY A 198 -16.59 -0.91 -8.62
N ILE A 199 -17.28 -1.63 -9.49
CA ILE A 199 -16.64 -2.37 -10.57
C ILE A 199 -16.65 -1.56 -11.87
N TYR A 200 -15.46 -1.37 -12.45
CA TYR A 200 -15.22 -0.77 -13.75
C TYR A 200 -14.67 -1.83 -14.72
N VAL A 201 -15.30 -1.96 -15.88
CA VAL A 201 -14.91 -2.89 -16.96
C VAL A 201 -14.59 -2.08 -18.20
N PRO A 202 -13.29 -1.85 -18.52
CA PRO A 202 -12.88 -0.93 -19.60
C PRO A 202 -13.49 -1.25 -20.96
N SER A 203 -13.55 -2.54 -21.33
CA SER A 203 -14.07 -3.02 -22.63
C SER A 203 -15.55 -2.70 -22.87
N LEU A 204 -16.27 -2.24 -21.86
CA LEU A 204 -17.69 -1.86 -21.97
C LEU A 204 -17.91 -0.36 -22.22
N TYR A 205 -16.82 0.40 -22.41
CA TYR A 205 -16.89 1.83 -22.69
C TYR A 205 -16.21 2.17 -24.01
N LYS A 206 -16.81 3.10 -24.74
CA LYS A 206 -16.20 3.72 -25.91
C LYS A 206 -15.55 5.03 -25.47
N VAL A 207 -14.24 5.07 -25.57
CA VAL A 207 -13.45 6.28 -25.31
C VAL A 207 -13.11 6.94 -26.64
N ALA A 208 -13.32 8.25 -26.75
CA ALA A 208 -12.94 9.05 -27.90
C ALA A 208 -12.05 10.22 -27.45
N TYR A 209 -11.08 10.55 -28.29
CA TYR A 209 -10.14 11.66 -28.06
C TYR A 209 -10.27 12.68 -29.19
N ASP A 210 -10.03 13.95 -28.86
CA ASP A 210 -9.89 15.03 -29.82
C ASP A 210 -8.51 14.97 -30.49
N ASP A 211 -8.34 15.77 -31.57
CA ASP A 211 -7.08 15.78 -32.35
C ASP A 211 -5.86 16.19 -31.52
N ASP A 212 -6.05 16.94 -30.45
CA ASP A 212 -5.00 17.35 -29.51
C ASP A 212 -4.70 16.30 -28.42
N GLY A 213 -5.39 15.13 -28.45
CA GLY A 213 -5.25 14.05 -27.49
C GLY A 213 -6.04 14.23 -26.21
N SER A 214 -6.85 15.29 -26.08
CA SER A 214 -7.76 15.45 -24.96
C SER A 214 -8.93 14.48 -25.02
N LEU A 215 -9.49 14.10 -23.87
CA LEU A 215 -10.64 13.22 -23.78
C LEU A 215 -11.90 13.94 -24.28
N ALA A 216 -12.42 13.53 -25.43
CA ALA A 216 -13.66 14.06 -25.98
C ALA A 216 -14.90 13.44 -25.33
N SER A 217 -14.94 12.12 -25.19
CA SER A 217 -16.06 11.42 -24.56
C SER A 217 -15.68 10.04 -24.03
N MET A 218 -16.44 9.59 -23.03
CA MET A 218 -16.40 8.23 -22.52
C MET A 218 -17.83 7.77 -22.25
N GLU A 219 -18.33 6.88 -23.09
CA GLU A 219 -19.73 6.44 -23.06
C GLU A 219 -19.84 4.92 -22.93
N PRO A 220 -20.77 4.40 -22.11
CA PRO A 220 -21.01 2.97 -22.03
C PRO A 220 -21.58 2.43 -23.34
N LEU A 221 -21.14 1.25 -23.74
CA LEU A 221 -21.61 0.55 -24.95
C LEU A 221 -23.03 -0.02 -24.80
N TYR A 222 -23.49 -0.23 -23.58
CA TYR A 222 -24.79 -0.84 -23.28
C TYR A 222 -25.56 0.03 -22.27
N PRO A 223 -26.91 0.12 -22.38
CA PRO A 223 -27.73 0.96 -21.50
C PRO A 223 -27.72 0.57 -20.02
N ASP A 224 -27.41 -0.70 -19.71
CA ASP A 224 -27.36 -1.24 -18.35
C ASP A 224 -25.96 -1.20 -17.73
N VAL A 225 -24.95 -0.69 -18.44
CA VAL A 225 -23.63 -0.41 -17.93
C VAL A 225 -23.63 0.99 -17.30
N PRO A 226 -23.11 1.16 -16.06
CA PRO A 226 -23.13 2.45 -15.37
C PRO A 226 -22.34 3.53 -16.12
N ARG A 227 -22.92 4.71 -16.34
CA ARG A 227 -22.17 5.88 -16.90
C ARG A 227 -21.09 6.39 -15.96
N ARG A 228 -21.22 6.13 -14.64
CA ARG A 228 -20.28 6.52 -13.59
C ARG A 228 -20.14 5.37 -12.61
N VAL A 229 -18.93 4.95 -12.38
CA VAL A 229 -18.61 3.97 -11.36
C VAL A 229 -18.48 4.71 -10.03
N ARG A 230 -19.26 4.29 -9.03
CA ARG A 230 -19.14 4.79 -7.65
C ARG A 230 -18.14 3.95 -6.92
N LYS A 231 -17.19 4.59 -6.25
CA LYS A 231 -16.25 3.84 -5.41
C LYS A 231 -16.99 3.18 -4.25
N ARG A 232 -16.63 1.93 -3.95
CA ARG A 232 -17.13 1.24 -2.76
C ARG A 232 -16.49 1.82 -1.50
N ILE A 233 -17.30 1.98 -0.45
CA ILE A 233 -16.87 2.53 0.83
C ILE A 233 -17.44 1.66 1.95
N VAL A 234 -16.59 1.06 2.76
CA VAL A 234 -16.98 0.44 4.03
C VAL A 234 -17.31 1.56 5.00
N ALA A 235 -18.55 1.64 5.41
CA ALA A 235 -19.04 2.73 6.26
C ALA A 235 -18.58 2.60 7.72
N ASN A 236 -18.62 1.39 8.26
CA ASN A 236 -18.25 1.08 9.64
C ASN A 236 -17.03 0.15 9.69
N LEU A 237 -15.87 0.70 10.09
CA LEU A 237 -14.63 -0.08 10.17
C LEU A 237 -14.58 -1.01 11.40
N ASP A 238 -15.40 -0.79 12.42
CA ASP A 238 -15.49 -1.69 13.58
C ASP A 238 -16.15 -3.02 13.23
N GLU A 239 -17.08 -3.00 12.27
CA GLU A 239 -17.79 -4.19 11.78
C GLU A 239 -17.06 -4.86 10.62
N ALA A 240 -16.12 -4.14 9.97
CA ALA A 240 -15.35 -4.69 8.87
C ALA A 240 -14.44 -5.83 9.33
N TYR A 241 -14.32 -6.87 8.50
CA TYR A 241 -13.41 -7.97 8.76
C TYR A 241 -11.98 -7.45 8.98
N TYR A 242 -11.33 -7.98 10.01
CA TYR A 242 -9.91 -7.77 10.27
C TYR A 242 -9.31 -9.07 10.84
N PRO A 243 -8.15 -9.55 10.34
CA PRO A 243 -7.63 -10.86 10.73
C PRO A 243 -7.14 -10.88 12.18
N ASP A 244 -7.76 -11.69 13.01
CA ASP A 244 -7.31 -11.96 14.38
C ASP A 244 -6.14 -12.95 14.39
N ASN A 245 -6.01 -13.76 13.33
CA ASN A 245 -4.98 -14.79 13.20
C ASN A 245 -4.23 -14.63 11.84
N PRO A 246 -3.46 -13.55 11.64
CA PRO A 246 -2.78 -13.30 10.37
C PRO A 246 -1.70 -14.35 10.09
N ILE A 247 -1.45 -14.63 8.80
CA ILE A 247 -0.36 -15.50 8.38
C ILE A 247 0.97 -14.99 8.94
N LEU A 248 1.73 -15.89 9.55
CA LEU A 248 3.04 -15.60 10.14
C LEU A 248 4.16 -16.11 9.22
N PRO A 249 4.92 -15.21 8.55
CA PRO A 249 6.02 -15.60 7.68
C PRO A 249 7.14 -16.35 8.40
N TYR A 250 7.78 -17.31 7.73
CA TYR A 250 8.96 -18.01 8.25
C TYR A 250 10.27 -17.23 8.09
N MET A 251 10.22 -16.02 7.59
CA MET A 251 11.36 -15.14 7.42
C MET A 251 10.98 -13.71 7.79
N THR A 252 11.98 -12.90 8.14
CA THR A 252 11.77 -11.46 8.40
C THR A 252 11.23 -10.77 7.14
N VAL A 253 10.12 -10.07 7.30
CA VAL A 253 9.46 -9.25 6.28
C VAL A 253 9.61 -7.77 6.59
N VAL A 254 9.17 -6.88 5.69
CA VAL A 254 9.33 -5.42 5.87
C VAL A 254 8.60 -4.93 7.13
N HIS A 255 7.40 -5.44 7.40
CA HIS A 255 6.61 -5.13 8.59
C HIS A 255 6.35 -6.40 9.40
N ASP A 256 7.39 -6.84 10.13
CA ASP A 256 7.37 -8.05 10.96
C ASP A 256 6.82 -7.73 12.36
N ARG A 257 5.53 -7.43 12.42
CA ARG A 257 4.83 -6.96 13.63
C ARG A 257 3.32 -7.07 13.49
N ALA A 258 2.60 -7.01 14.61
CA ALA A 258 1.16 -6.81 14.62
C ALA A 258 0.85 -5.40 14.11
N VAL A 259 -0.09 -5.28 13.18
CA VAL A 259 -0.47 -3.99 12.61
C VAL A 259 -1.95 -3.75 12.88
N LEU A 260 -2.30 -2.57 13.39
CA LEU A 260 -3.68 -2.14 13.63
C LEU A 260 -3.99 -0.97 12.70
N GLU A 261 -4.93 -1.15 11.78
CA GLU A 261 -5.47 -0.04 10.99
C GLU A 261 -6.43 0.76 11.88
N VAL A 262 -5.96 1.91 12.40
CA VAL A 262 -6.74 2.71 13.36
C VAL A 262 -7.78 3.58 12.68
N MET A 263 -7.48 4.04 11.46
CA MET A 263 -8.39 4.83 10.65
C MET A 263 -8.03 4.72 9.17
N ARG A 264 -9.01 4.95 8.31
CA ARG A 264 -8.87 5.02 6.86
C ARG A 264 -9.29 6.39 6.35
N GLY A 265 -8.51 6.95 5.40
CA GLY A 265 -8.68 8.30 4.89
C GLY A 265 -7.80 9.33 5.62
N CYS A 266 -7.81 10.58 5.12
CA CYS A 266 -7.11 11.72 5.71
C CYS A 266 -7.87 13.02 5.44
N GLN A 267 -8.00 13.86 6.48
CA GLN A 267 -8.72 15.13 6.40
C GLN A 267 -7.84 16.32 5.96
N ARG A 268 -6.53 16.15 5.87
CA ARG A 268 -5.56 17.25 5.75
C ARG A 268 -5.57 18.00 4.42
N GLY A 269 -5.80 17.34 3.31
CA GLY A 269 -5.96 18.00 2.01
C GLY A 269 -4.67 18.51 1.37
N CYS A 270 -3.52 17.87 1.61
CA CYS A 270 -2.27 18.17 0.90
C CYS A 270 -2.50 18.01 -0.62
N ARG A 271 -2.15 19.05 -1.42
CA ARG A 271 -2.53 19.15 -2.83
C ARG A 271 -1.86 18.11 -3.75
N PHE A 272 -0.78 17.52 -3.31
CA PHE A 272 -0.03 16.48 -4.04
C PHE A 272 -0.48 15.05 -3.67
N CYS A 273 -1.20 14.87 -2.55
CA CYS A 273 -1.36 13.57 -1.92
C CYS A 273 -2.52 12.78 -2.52
N HIS A 274 -2.22 11.76 -3.32
CA HIS A 274 -3.20 10.85 -3.91
C HIS A 274 -4.00 10.09 -2.83
N ALA A 275 -3.29 9.49 -1.85
CA ALA A 275 -3.93 8.75 -0.76
C ALA A 275 -4.90 9.63 0.05
N GLY A 276 -4.56 10.92 0.29
CA GLY A 276 -5.43 11.88 0.95
C GLY A 276 -6.72 12.18 0.19
N MET A 277 -6.83 11.82 -1.09
CA MET A 277 -8.02 12.02 -1.92
C MET A 277 -8.82 10.72 -2.07
N VAL A 278 -8.17 9.63 -2.47
CA VAL A 278 -8.88 8.39 -2.85
C VAL A 278 -9.43 7.63 -1.64
N TYR A 279 -8.82 7.75 -0.46
CA TYR A 279 -9.29 7.06 0.75
C TYR A 279 -10.35 7.82 1.58
N ARG A 280 -10.80 8.99 1.12
CA ARG A 280 -11.93 9.70 1.77
C ARG A 280 -13.23 8.92 1.63
N PRO A 281 -14.17 9.05 2.61
CA PRO A 281 -14.13 9.85 3.83
C PRO A 281 -13.19 9.28 4.90
N VAL A 282 -12.91 10.08 5.94
CA VAL A 282 -12.22 9.58 7.13
C VAL A 282 -13.19 8.70 7.93
N ARG A 283 -12.71 7.52 8.32
CA ARG A 283 -13.44 6.56 9.16
C ARG A 283 -12.46 6.01 10.17
N GLU A 284 -12.86 5.95 11.42
CA GLU A 284 -12.05 5.50 12.55
C GLU A 284 -12.61 4.19 13.12
N LYS A 285 -11.75 3.37 13.69
CA LYS A 285 -12.16 2.26 14.55
C LYS A 285 -12.22 2.73 15.99
N SER A 286 -13.11 2.14 16.78
CA SER A 286 -13.16 2.37 18.22
C SER A 286 -11.90 1.84 18.93
N VAL A 287 -11.56 2.45 20.07
CA VAL A 287 -10.44 2.00 20.89
C VAL A 287 -10.66 0.57 21.36
N GLU A 288 -11.88 0.20 21.71
CA GLU A 288 -12.28 -1.12 22.16
C GLU A 288 -12.02 -2.19 21.10
N THR A 289 -12.41 -1.91 19.84
CA THR A 289 -12.13 -2.81 18.70
C THR A 289 -10.64 -2.99 18.50
N LEU A 290 -9.86 -1.90 18.54
CA LEU A 290 -8.41 -1.95 18.33
C LEU A 290 -7.67 -2.70 19.44
N GLN A 291 -8.07 -2.54 20.71
CA GLN A 291 -7.52 -3.30 21.83
C GLN A 291 -7.82 -4.79 21.71
N ARG A 292 -9.06 -5.16 21.31
CA ARG A 292 -9.42 -6.55 21.04
C ARG A 292 -8.58 -7.14 19.92
N GLN A 293 -8.43 -6.42 18.80
CA GLN A 293 -7.62 -6.86 17.66
C GLN A 293 -6.13 -6.99 18.01
N ALA A 294 -5.58 -6.06 18.81
CA ALA A 294 -4.21 -6.15 19.32
C ALA A 294 -3.98 -7.41 20.13
N ARG A 295 -4.88 -7.68 21.10
CA ARG A 295 -4.81 -8.88 21.96
C ARG A 295 -4.83 -10.15 21.12
N ALA A 296 -5.81 -10.27 20.22
CA ALA A 296 -5.95 -11.45 19.36
C ALA A 296 -4.71 -11.68 18.49
N GLN A 297 -4.20 -10.62 17.81
CA GLN A 297 -3.02 -10.77 16.98
C GLN A 297 -1.77 -11.12 17.78
N LEU A 298 -1.53 -10.48 18.93
CA LEU A 298 -0.36 -10.77 19.76
C LEU A 298 -0.38 -12.21 20.29
N GLU A 299 -1.55 -12.70 20.72
CA GLU A 299 -1.72 -14.08 21.20
C GLU A 299 -1.50 -15.12 20.09
N ASN A 300 -1.98 -14.83 18.88
CA ASN A 300 -1.91 -15.77 17.74
C ASN A 300 -0.60 -15.73 16.95
N THR A 301 0.23 -14.69 17.13
CA THR A 301 1.46 -14.53 16.36
C THR A 301 2.73 -14.51 17.21
N GLY A 302 2.63 -14.13 18.47
CA GLY A 302 3.78 -13.92 19.34
C GLY A 302 4.62 -12.69 18.97
N TYR A 303 4.09 -11.74 18.20
CA TYR A 303 4.80 -10.49 17.88
C TYR A 303 5.09 -9.66 19.15
N GLU A 304 6.25 -9.02 19.16
CA GLU A 304 6.71 -8.15 20.26
C GLU A 304 6.51 -6.65 19.95
N GLU A 305 5.84 -6.31 18.87
CA GLU A 305 5.56 -4.93 18.46
C GLU A 305 4.17 -4.81 17.85
N VAL A 306 3.44 -3.76 18.25
CA VAL A 306 2.18 -3.31 17.64
C VAL A 306 2.43 -1.99 16.91
N SER A 307 2.06 -1.91 15.63
CA SER A 307 2.16 -0.70 14.83
C SER A 307 0.79 -0.15 14.48
N LEU A 308 0.56 1.14 14.72
CA LEU A 308 -0.69 1.81 14.38
C LEU A 308 -0.62 2.31 12.94
N ALA A 309 -1.41 1.72 12.04
CA ALA A 309 -1.41 2.09 10.63
C ALA A 309 -2.53 3.08 10.29
N SER A 310 -2.13 4.20 9.68
CA SER A 310 -3.02 5.18 9.07
C SER A 310 -2.21 6.16 8.20
N LEU A 311 -2.90 7.05 7.48
CA LEU A 311 -2.27 8.15 6.74
C LEU A 311 -1.81 9.30 7.66
N SER A 312 -2.35 9.39 8.87
CA SER A 312 -2.03 10.43 9.86
C SER A 312 -2.44 9.97 11.26
N THR A 313 -1.61 9.18 11.91
CA THR A 313 -1.94 8.48 13.16
C THR A 313 -2.31 9.43 14.31
N LEU A 314 -1.69 10.61 14.40
CA LEU A 314 -1.99 11.58 15.42
C LEU A 314 -3.30 12.36 15.18
N ASP A 315 -3.94 12.18 14.03
CA ASP A 315 -5.29 12.71 13.76
C ASP A 315 -6.41 11.75 14.20
N TYR A 316 -6.07 10.55 14.63
CA TYR A 316 -7.02 9.59 15.20
C TYR A 316 -7.50 10.09 16.57
N THR A 317 -8.82 10.18 16.75
CA THR A 317 -9.41 10.81 17.94
C THR A 317 -9.11 10.07 19.25
N GLY A 318 -8.92 8.73 19.18
CA GLY A 318 -8.63 7.88 20.32
C GLY A 318 -7.14 7.59 20.56
N VAL A 319 -6.20 8.32 19.93
CA VAL A 319 -4.78 7.94 19.91
C VAL A 319 -4.16 7.83 21.31
N ASP A 320 -4.39 8.80 22.18
CA ASP A 320 -3.82 8.81 23.55
C ASP A 320 -4.37 7.66 24.39
N GLN A 321 -5.68 7.43 24.33
CA GLN A 321 -6.34 6.36 25.05
C GLN A 321 -5.85 5.00 24.56
N LEU A 322 -5.76 4.80 23.24
CA LEU A 322 -5.30 3.56 22.63
C LEU A 322 -3.84 3.26 23.00
N VAL A 323 -2.92 4.22 22.85
CA VAL A 323 -1.50 4.02 23.14
C VAL A 323 -1.29 3.70 24.62
N LYS A 324 -1.92 4.44 25.53
CA LYS A 324 -1.86 4.16 26.97
C LYS A 324 -2.40 2.77 27.29
N GLY A 325 -3.58 2.42 26.79
CA GLY A 325 -4.17 1.10 27.03
C GLY A 325 -3.31 -0.05 26.50
N LEU A 326 -2.71 0.07 25.31
CA LEU A 326 -1.79 -0.94 24.76
C LEU A 326 -0.51 -1.10 25.62
N ILE A 327 0.05 0.00 26.11
CA ILE A 327 1.25 -0.03 26.98
C ILE A 327 0.90 -0.63 28.34
N GLU A 328 -0.22 -0.26 28.95
CA GLU A 328 -0.68 -0.81 30.22
C GLU A 328 -0.94 -2.32 30.16
N GLU A 329 -1.57 -2.79 29.08
CA GLU A 329 -1.95 -4.21 28.92
C GLU A 329 -0.75 -5.09 28.50
N HIS A 330 0.11 -4.59 27.59
CA HIS A 330 1.12 -5.42 26.93
C HIS A 330 2.57 -5.02 27.24
N GLY A 331 2.80 -3.81 27.76
CA GLY A 331 4.17 -3.29 28.01
C GLY A 331 4.96 -4.14 29.00
N SER A 332 4.33 -4.69 30.05
CA SER A 332 4.97 -5.61 31.00
C SER A 332 5.43 -6.93 30.37
N LYS A 333 4.84 -7.31 29.22
CA LYS A 333 5.20 -8.48 28.42
C LYS A 333 6.29 -8.17 27.38
N GLY A 334 6.83 -6.94 27.37
CA GLY A 334 7.88 -6.51 26.44
C GLY A 334 7.35 -6.09 25.04
N VAL A 335 6.05 -5.93 24.86
CA VAL A 335 5.47 -5.50 23.58
C VAL A 335 5.60 -3.99 23.42
N GLY A 336 6.26 -3.56 22.33
CA GLY A 336 6.42 -2.16 21.96
C GLY A 336 5.26 -1.62 21.11
N VAL A 337 5.02 -0.30 21.19
CA VAL A 337 4.04 0.38 20.30
C VAL A 337 4.80 1.29 19.33
N ALA A 338 4.55 1.13 18.04
CA ALA A 338 5.14 1.93 16.96
C ALA A 338 4.12 2.86 16.31
N LEU A 339 4.53 4.12 16.12
CA LEU A 339 3.75 5.17 15.48
C LEU A 339 4.46 5.62 14.18
N PRO A 340 4.25 4.96 13.03
CA PRO A 340 5.04 5.22 11.84
C PRO A 340 4.70 6.53 11.11
N SER A 341 3.47 7.04 11.26
CA SER A 341 2.96 8.20 10.50
C SER A 341 2.74 9.41 11.42
N LEU A 342 3.85 9.93 11.97
CA LEU A 342 3.80 11.08 12.85
C LEU A 342 3.81 12.40 12.05
N ARG A 343 2.84 13.26 12.33
CA ARG A 343 2.84 14.64 11.85
C ARG A 343 3.57 15.54 12.84
N VAL A 344 4.20 16.57 12.27
CA VAL A 344 4.98 17.55 13.01
C VAL A 344 4.11 18.34 13.99
N ASP A 345 2.93 18.78 13.57
CA ASP A 345 2.01 19.68 14.28
C ASP A 345 1.25 19.02 15.43
N ALA A 346 1.23 17.71 15.50
CA ALA A 346 0.51 16.96 16.54
C ALA A 346 1.44 16.17 17.49
N PHE A 347 2.77 16.36 17.36
CA PHE A 347 3.75 15.65 18.19
C PHE A 347 3.80 16.22 19.61
N SER A 348 3.41 15.43 20.62
CA SER A 348 3.49 15.78 22.02
C SER A 348 4.66 15.08 22.73
N ILE A 349 5.27 15.76 23.70
CA ILE A 349 6.35 15.20 24.55
C ILE A 349 5.83 13.99 25.35
N ASP A 350 4.60 14.07 25.83
CA ASP A 350 4.00 13.01 26.65
C ASP A 350 3.84 11.72 25.87
N LEU A 351 3.27 11.79 24.65
CA LEU A 351 3.14 10.64 23.76
C LEU A 351 4.50 10.08 23.35
N ALA A 352 5.45 10.96 23.06
CA ALA A 352 6.83 10.59 22.77
C ALA A 352 7.47 9.79 23.90
N ASN A 353 7.32 10.24 25.14
CA ASN A 353 7.85 9.58 26.31
C ASN A 353 7.18 8.21 26.56
N GLU A 354 5.87 8.12 26.34
CA GLU A 354 5.14 6.84 26.47
C GLU A 354 5.69 5.79 25.48
N VAL A 355 5.79 6.15 24.20
CA VAL A 355 6.30 5.24 23.16
C VAL A 355 7.75 4.81 23.40
N GLN A 356 8.59 5.69 23.94
CA GLN A 356 10.00 5.38 24.23
C GLN A 356 10.23 4.43 25.43
N LYS A 357 9.25 4.27 26.32
CA LYS A 357 9.40 3.40 27.50
C LYS A 357 9.77 1.96 27.13
N VAL A 358 9.30 1.49 25.98
CA VAL A 358 9.49 0.10 25.57
C VAL A 358 10.56 -0.06 24.49
N ARG A 359 10.59 0.80 23.45
CA ARG A 359 11.57 0.68 22.35
C ARG A 359 11.90 2.03 21.70
N LYS A 360 13.19 2.29 21.45
CA LYS A 360 13.65 3.49 20.73
C LYS A 360 13.59 3.26 19.23
N THR A 361 12.73 4.00 18.54
CA THR A 361 12.63 4.01 17.07
C THR A 361 13.20 5.30 16.50
N THR A 362 13.48 5.35 15.18
CA THR A 362 13.84 6.60 14.49
C THR A 362 12.59 7.45 14.32
N LEU A 363 12.63 8.71 14.74
CA LEU A 363 11.56 9.67 14.49
C LEU A 363 11.57 10.09 13.02
N THR A 364 10.44 9.96 12.35
CA THR A 364 10.27 10.39 10.97
C THR A 364 9.26 11.51 10.89
N LEU A 365 9.64 12.64 10.29
CA LEU A 365 8.81 13.82 10.10
C LEU A 365 8.81 14.21 8.61
N ALA A 366 7.70 14.72 8.10
CA ALA A 366 7.53 15.06 6.70
C ALA A 366 7.11 16.53 6.51
N PRO A 367 8.06 17.49 6.57
CA PRO A 367 7.78 18.89 6.24
C PRO A 367 7.47 19.11 4.75
N GLU A 368 7.95 18.22 3.87
CA GLU A 368 7.78 18.16 2.41
C GLU A 368 8.47 19.29 1.64
N ALA A 369 8.56 20.51 2.18
CA ALA A 369 9.21 21.66 1.53
C ALA A 369 10.08 22.45 2.50
N GLY A 370 11.11 23.14 1.96
CA GLY A 370 12.10 23.88 2.74
C GLY A 370 11.56 25.20 3.32
N THR A 371 10.68 25.90 2.57
CA THR A 371 10.17 27.20 2.97
C THR A 371 8.69 27.14 3.39
N GLN A 372 8.26 28.11 4.22
CA GLN A 372 6.84 28.24 4.58
C GLN A 372 5.99 28.52 3.35
N ARG A 373 6.46 29.41 2.47
CA ARG A 373 5.78 29.72 1.21
C ARG A 373 5.41 28.44 0.43
N LEU A 374 6.38 27.55 0.24
CA LEU A 374 6.14 26.34 -0.56
C LEU A 374 5.29 25.32 0.21
N ARG A 375 5.40 25.25 1.56
CA ARG A 375 4.47 24.46 2.39
C ARG A 375 3.03 24.93 2.25
N ASP A 376 2.81 26.25 2.15
CA ASP A 376 1.47 26.83 1.94
C ASP A 376 0.96 26.52 0.53
N VAL A 377 1.82 26.58 -0.49
CA VAL A 377 1.47 26.19 -1.88
C VAL A 377 0.99 24.73 -1.93
N ILE A 378 1.64 23.82 -1.25
CA ILE A 378 1.24 22.41 -1.22
C ILE A 378 0.15 22.08 -0.18
N ASN A 379 -0.33 23.07 0.55
CA ASN A 379 -1.32 22.93 1.64
C ASN A 379 -0.88 21.91 2.72
N LYS A 380 0.42 21.97 3.11
CA LYS A 380 0.93 21.04 4.13
C LYS A 380 0.50 21.38 5.55
N ASN A 381 0.17 22.63 5.81
CA ASN A 381 -0.31 23.16 7.11
C ASN A 381 0.62 22.77 8.29
N VAL A 382 1.93 22.92 8.09
CA VAL A 382 2.97 22.74 9.12
C VAL A 382 3.84 23.99 9.13
N THR A 383 3.99 24.64 10.28
CA THR A 383 4.88 25.79 10.40
C THR A 383 6.32 25.35 10.74
N GLN A 384 7.25 26.27 10.51
CA GLN A 384 8.65 26.03 10.84
C GLN A 384 8.87 25.89 12.35
N GLU A 385 8.13 26.70 13.13
CA GLU A 385 8.15 26.66 14.60
C GLU A 385 7.67 25.31 15.11
N GLN A 386 6.55 24.79 14.60
CA GLN A 386 6.03 23.46 14.95
C GLN A 386 7.06 22.37 14.68
N LEU A 387 7.78 22.44 13.53
CA LEU A 387 8.84 21.49 13.21
C LEU A 387 9.98 21.56 14.23
N TYR A 388 10.43 22.75 14.58
CA TYR A 388 11.52 22.92 15.53
C TYR A 388 11.12 22.50 16.95
N ASP A 389 9.89 22.78 17.37
CA ASP A 389 9.36 22.34 18.66
C ASP A 389 9.25 20.81 18.74
N ALA A 390 8.76 20.15 17.69
CA ALA A 390 8.70 18.69 17.61
C ALA A 390 10.11 18.05 17.68
N VAL A 391 11.05 18.59 16.91
CA VAL A 391 12.46 18.15 16.91
C VAL A 391 13.12 18.34 18.27
N LYS A 392 12.91 19.50 18.90
CA LYS A 392 13.42 19.80 20.25
C LYS A 392 12.86 18.81 21.26
N ALA A 393 11.54 18.60 21.26
CA ALA A 393 10.86 17.64 22.11
C ALA A 393 11.43 16.22 21.95
N ALA A 394 11.65 15.80 20.72
CA ALA A 394 12.26 14.50 20.42
C ALA A 394 13.65 14.36 21.02
N PHE A 395 14.57 15.31 20.79
CA PHE A 395 15.93 15.24 21.32
C PHE A 395 15.97 15.36 22.86
N GLN A 396 15.10 16.15 23.47
CA GLN A 396 14.92 16.21 24.91
C GLN A 396 14.47 14.87 25.49
N SER A 397 13.61 14.16 24.82
CA SER A 397 13.16 12.81 25.19
C SER A 397 14.18 11.71 24.87
N GLY A 398 15.37 12.06 24.33
CA GLY A 398 16.49 11.13 24.15
C GLY A 398 16.58 10.46 22.76
N TRP A 399 15.83 10.92 21.76
CA TRP A 399 16.09 10.52 20.37
C TRP A 399 17.48 11.00 19.96
N ARG A 400 18.10 10.25 19.04
CA ARG A 400 19.46 10.58 18.52
C ARG A 400 19.49 10.70 17.01
N ALA A 401 18.41 10.28 16.35
CA ALA A 401 18.28 10.35 14.91
C ALA A 401 16.88 10.84 14.55
N VAL A 402 16.81 11.74 13.57
CA VAL A 402 15.56 12.22 12.98
C VAL A 402 15.67 12.07 11.46
N LYS A 403 14.63 11.51 10.85
CA LYS A 403 14.48 11.41 9.39
C LYS A 403 13.47 12.44 8.91
N LEU A 404 13.86 13.24 7.92
CA LEU A 404 13.02 14.26 7.32
C LEU A 404 12.74 13.92 5.86
N TYR A 405 11.47 14.01 5.45
CA TYR A 405 11.05 13.80 4.06
C TYR A 405 10.75 15.13 3.39
N PHE A 406 11.27 15.28 2.16
CA PHE A 406 11.05 16.42 1.29
C PHE A 406 10.67 15.96 -0.11
N MET A 407 10.05 16.87 -0.88
CA MET A 407 9.87 16.76 -2.32
C MET A 407 10.63 17.88 -3.02
N ILE A 408 11.14 17.59 -4.21
CA ILE A 408 11.76 18.54 -5.14
C ILE A 408 10.99 18.52 -6.46
N GLY A 409 11.01 19.65 -7.20
CA GLY A 409 10.24 19.82 -8.42
C GLY A 409 8.78 20.12 -8.18
N LEU A 410 8.42 20.64 -7.01
CA LEU A 410 7.05 21.05 -6.66
C LEU A 410 6.60 22.23 -7.53
N PRO A 411 5.29 22.37 -7.81
CA PRO A 411 4.78 23.55 -8.49
C PRO A 411 5.20 24.85 -7.81
N THR A 412 5.71 25.81 -8.59
CA THR A 412 6.24 27.11 -8.16
C THR A 412 7.53 27.07 -7.33
N GLU A 413 8.21 25.93 -7.26
CA GLU A 413 9.49 25.79 -6.52
C GLU A 413 10.57 26.70 -7.15
N THR A 414 11.29 27.41 -6.31
CA THR A 414 12.43 28.25 -6.66
C THR A 414 13.73 27.74 -6.02
N GLN A 415 14.87 28.33 -6.41
CA GLN A 415 16.16 28.03 -5.79
C GLN A 415 16.16 28.31 -4.27
N GLU A 416 15.45 29.37 -3.83
CA GLU A 416 15.31 29.70 -2.40
C GLU A 416 14.61 28.60 -1.61
N ASP A 417 13.68 27.85 -2.23
CA ASP A 417 13.02 26.74 -1.57
C ASP A 417 13.95 25.55 -1.36
N LEU A 418 14.85 25.29 -2.31
CA LEU A 418 15.89 24.26 -2.17
C LEU A 418 16.92 24.66 -1.10
N ASP A 419 17.35 25.94 -1.09
CA ASP A 419 18.22 26.48 -0.04
C ASP A 419 17.55 26.40 1.33
N GLY A 420 16.24 26.62 1.38
CA GLY A 420 15.42 26.45 2.58
C GLY A 420 15.46 25.04 3.15
N ILE A 421 15.54 23.99 2.33
CA ILE A 421 15.71 22.61 2.80
C ILE A 421 17.06 22.50 3.54
N LEU A 422 18.15 23.02 2.95
CA LEU A 422 19.49 22.96 3.54
C LEU A 422 19.56 23.71 4.88
N GLN A 423 19.00 24.92 4.93
CA GLN A 423 18.91 25.72 6.14
C GLN A 423 18.13 25.01 7.25
N LEU A 424 17.00 24.38 6.89
CA LEU A 424 16.18 23.63 7.82
C LEU A 424 16.92 22.42 8.40
N LEU A 425 17.65 21.68 7.57
CA LEU A 425 18.48 20.55 8.02
C LEU A 425 19.60 20.98 8.97
N GLU A 426 20.27 22.10 8.68
CA GLU A 426 21.31 22.66 9.55
C GLU A 426 20.74 23.11 10.90
N GLU A 427 19.57 23.75 10.91
CA GLU A 427 18.93 24.19 12.13
C GLU A 427 18.44 23.01 12.98
N VAL A 428 17.83 21.99 12.36
CA VAL A 428 17.45 20.75 13.06
C VAL A 428 18.67 20.09 13.72
N LYS A 429 19.81 20.06 13.03
CA LYS A 429 21.07 19.54 13.58
C LYS A 429 21.59 20.39 14.72
N ARG A 430 21.52 21.73 14.59
CA ARG A 430 21.92 22.68 15.65
C ARG A 430 21.08 22.47 16.91
N ILE A 431 19.74 22.37 16.75
CA ILE A 431 18.81 22.07 17.85
C ILE A 431 19.21 20.74 18.52
N GLY A 432 19.40 19.68 17.74
CA GLY A 432 19.74 18.35 18.24
C GLY A 432 21.01 18.34 19.08
N ASN A 433 22.06 19.04 18.61
CA ASN A 433 23.35 19.13 19.33
C ASN A 433 23.25 19.91 20.64
N GLN A 434 22.22 20.75 20.86
CA GLN A 434 22.01 21.43 22.15
C GLN A 434 21.52 20.48 23.25
N TYR A 435 20.75 19.46 22.88
CA TYR A 435 20.08 18.54 23.82
C TYR A 435 20.75 17.16 23.91
N SER A 436 21.67 16.83 22.99
CA SER A 436 22.40 15.56 23.01
C SER A 436 23.86 15.75 23.33
N ARG A 437 24.38 14.95 24.29
CA ARG A 437 25.83 14.91 24.61
C ARG A 437 26.66 14.25 23.52
N ARG A 438 26.05 13.60 22.53
CA ARG A 438 26.69 12.96 21.37
C ARG A 438 26.16 13.60 20.10
N SER A 439 26.95 13.55 19.03
CA SER A 439 26.49 14.01 17.72
C SER A 439 25.17 13.32 17.30
N VAL A 440 24.21 14.14 16.91
CA VAL A 440 22.92 13.66 16.39
C VAL A 440 23.05 13.34 14.90
N GLU A 441 22.23 12.41 14.42
CA GLU A 441 22.13 12.03 13.02
C GLU A 441 20.85 12.60 12.42
N ILE A 442 20.99 13.36 11.34
CA ILE A 442 19.85 13.86 10.56
C ILE A 442 19.89 13.15 9.21
N ARG A 443 18.79 12.50 8.84
CA ARG A 443 18.62 11.84 7.55
C ARG A 443 17.60 12.61 6.73
N ALA A 444 17.98 13.11 5.56
CA ALA A 444 17.06 13.69 4.60
C ALA A 444 16.76 12.69 3.48
N SER A 445 15.49 12.53 3.16
CA SER A 445 15.04 11.75 2.00
C SER A 445 14.25 12.68 1.10
N MET A 446 14.63 12.74 -0.17
CA MET A 446 14.01 13.63 -1.15
C MET A 446 13.41 12.80 -2.28
N ALA A 447 12.13 13.06 -2.61
CA ALA A 447 11.43 12.45 -3.72
C ALA A 447 11.12 13.51 -4.78
N CYS A 448 11.15 13.14 -6.06
CA CYS A 448 10.68 14.01 -7.12
C CYS A 448 9.16 14.09 -7.10
N PHE A 449 8.62 15.31 -7.28
CA PHE A 449 7.19 15.51 -7.45
C PHE A 449 6.71 14.83 -8.74
N VAL A 450 5.60 14.10 -8.62
CA VAL A 450 4.86 13.53 -9.74
C VAL A 450 3.41 13.93 -9.60
N PRO A 451 2.80 14.61 -10.59
CA PRO A 451 1.38 14.90 -10.55
C PRO A 451 0.57 13.60 -10.54
N LYS A 452 -0.36 13.49 -9.61
CA LYS A 452 -1.20 12.30 -9.44
C LYS A 452 -2.64 12.61 -9.79
N ALA A 453 -3.30 11.69 -10.50
CA ALA A 453 -4.73 11.77 -10.79
C ALA A 453 -5.55 11.98 -9.51
N HIS A 454 -6.71 12.64 -9.61
CA HIS A 454 -7.63 12.99 -8.53
C HIS A 454 -7.07 13.93 -7.45
N THR A 455 -5.84 14.46 -7.61
CA THR A 455 -5.29 15.46 -6.71
C THR A 455 -5.49 16.88 -7.26
N PRO A 456 -5.49 17.93 -6.41
CA PRO A 456 -5.49 19.32 -6.90
C PRO A 456 -4.33 19.64 -7.84
N PHE A 457 -3.19 18.92 -7.73
CA PHE A 457 -2.04 19.12 -8.59
C PHE A 457 -2.00 18.22 -9.84
N GLN A 458 -3.06 17.50 -10.15
CA GLN A 458 -3.11 16.57 -11.28
C GLN A 458 -2.79 17.22 -12.64
N TRP A 459 -3.05 18.52 -12.79
CA TRP A 459 -2.83 19.30 -14.02
C TRP A 459 -1.57 20.17 -13.98
N GLN A 460 -0.76 20.07 -12.91
CA GLN A 460 0.49 20.76 -12.82
C GLN A 460 1.58 20.03 -13.64
N PRO A 461 2.47 20.76 -14.32
CA PRO A 461 3.56 20.13 -15.05
C PRO A 461 4.54 19.44 -14.10
N GLN A 462 5.09 18.31 -14.51
CA GLN A 462 6.25 17.71 -13.91
C GLN A 462 7.51 18.35 -14.50
N ASN A 463 8.54 18.58 -13.68
CA ASN A 463 9.83 19.00 -14.20
C ASN A 463 10.43 17.96 -15.17
N SER A 464 11.20 18.40 -16.15
CA SER A 464 11.94 17.50 -17.03
C SER A 464 12.98 16.67 -16.26
N ILE A 465 13.49 15.62 -16.89
CA ILE A 465 14.54 14.77 -16.31
C ILE A 465 15.80 15.61 -16.02
N GLU A 466 16.16 16.52 -16.94
CA GLU A 466 17.31 17.41 -16.85
C GLU A 466 17.16 18.36 -15.65
N GLU A 467 16.01 19.03 -15.53
CA GLU A 467 15.73 19.92 -14.39
C GLU A 467 15.79 19.17 -13.06
N LEU A 468 15.22 17.96 -12.99
CA LEU A 468 15.29 17.14 -11.78
C LEU A 468 16.73 16.71 -11.46
N GLN A 469 17.54 16.34 -12.46
CA GLN A 469 18.94 15.97 -12.29
C GLN A 469 19.78 17.16 -11.81
N GLU A 470 19.53 18.38 -12.30
CA GLU A 470 20.17 19.59 -11.83
C GLU A 470 19.86 19.86 -10.36
N LYS A 471 18.59 19.75 -9.95
CA LYS A 471 18.14 19.91 -8.55
C LYS A 471 18.75 18.84 -7.63
N ILE A 472 18.75 17.58 -8.05
CA ILE A 472 19.39 16.48 -7.31
C ILE A 472 20.90 16.74 -7.17
N SER A 473 21.56 17.14 -8.26
CA SER A 473 22.99 17.45 -8.23
C SER A 473 23.29 18.62 -7.32
N TYR A 474 22.45 19.65 -7.34
CA TYR A 474 22.55 20.79 -6.42
C TYR A 474 22.46 20.32 -4.96
N MET A 475 21.43 19.60 -4.58
CA MET A 475 21.21 19.13 -3.21
C MET A 475 22.34 18.19 -2.72
N THR A 476 22.85 17.32 -3.59
CA THR A 476 23.89 16.36 -3.23
C THR A 476 25.26 16.98 -3.00
N ARG A 477 25.57 18.16 -3.61
CA ARG A 477 26.81 18.92 -3.35
C ARG A 477 26.95 19.37 -1.88
N PHE A 478 25.82 19.56 -1.20
CA PHE A 478 25.80 20.00 0.21
C PHE A 478 25.81 18.85 1.21
N ARG A 479 26.03 17.61 0.77
CA ARG A 479 26.14 16.46 1.67
C ARG A 479 27.25 16.69 2.68
N ARG A 480 26.89 16.82 3.96
CA ARG A 480 27.81 17.05 5.08
C ARG A 480 27.81 15.86 6.05
N LYS A 481 28.93 15.72 6.79
CA LYS A 481 29.05 14.69 7.84
C LYS A 481 27.93 14.84 8.87
N GLY A 482 27.10 13.82 9.00
CA GLY A 482 25.97 13.76 9.94
C GLY A 482 24.67 14.41 9.43
N ILE A 483 24.57 14.66 8.11
CA ILE A 483 23.33 14.97 7.37
C ILE A 483 23.30 14.07 6.14
#